data_e39585406d1aaac0ba91aafe959757e0
#
_entry.id   e39585406d1aaac0ba91aafe959757e0
#
_cell.length_a   1.000
_cell.length_b   1.000
_cell.length_c   1.000
_cell.angle_alpha   90.00
_cell.angle_beta   90.00
_cell.angle_gamma   90.00
#
_symmetry.space_group_name_H-M   'P 1'
#
loop_
_entity.id
_entity.type
_entity.pdbx_description
1 polymer ?
#
loop_
_entity_poly.entity_id
_entity_poly.type
_entity_poly.pdbx_seq_one_letter_code
_entity_poly.pdbx_strand_id
1 'polypeptide(L)'
;MVDSVLQGLLLGASYLIDVAIYVWSALCLYIIAKKTGTPNPWLAWIPIANIYLMCKVAGKPGWWIVFFCITIVLAIPMSIASVMVMFLAMGGGEIPAWFTPLVIATIVSGLISWVLLIIIWMAIAKARHKPSWLGILMIVPIANLVIPGVLAFSDNRNTN
;
A
#
# COMPACT_ATOMS: atom_id res chain seq x y z
N MET A 1 35.96 -0.68 -4.93
CA MET A 1 35.45 -0.17 -6.23
C MET A 1 34.41 -1.09 -6.85
N VAL A 2 34.66 -2.41 -6.97
CA VAL A 2 33.67 -3.38 -7.51
C VAL A 2 32.43 -3.43 -6.64
N ASP A 3 32.57 -3.45 -5.31
CA ASP A 3 31.45 -3.52 -4.36
C ASP A 3 30.55 -2.30 -4.41
N SER A 4 31.12 -1.10 -4.58
CA SER A 4 30.34 0.14 -4.71
C SER A 4 29.56 0.20 -6.02
N VAL A 5 30.14 -0.30 -7.11
CA VAL A 5 29.44 -0.42 -8.40
C VAL A 5 28.31 -1.46 -8.32
N LEU A 6 28.59 -2.60 -7.69
CA LEU A 6 27.59 -3.66 -7.50
C LEU A 6 26.42 -3.18 -6.63
N GLN A 7 26.70 -2.46 -5.52
CA GLN A 7 25.66 -1.85 -4.68
C GLN A 7 24.84 -0.81 -5.46
N GLY A 8 25.48 0.03 -6.27
CA GLY A 8 24.77 0.99 -7.12
C GLY A 8 23.85 0.30 -8.14
N LEU A 9 24.29 -0.79 -8.75
CA LEU A 9 23.48 -1.57 -9.69
C LEU A 9 22.30 -2.25 -8.99
N LEU A 10 22.51 -2.81 -7.80
CA LEU A 10 21.43 -3.45 -7.01
C LEU A 10 20.39 -2.44 -6.58
N LEU A 11 20.82 -1.24 -6.11
CA LEU A 11 19.91 -0.15 -5.76
C LEU A 11 19.13 0.34 -7.00
N GLY A 12 19.80 0.51 -8.14
CA GLY A 12 19.14 0.89 -9.38
C GLY A 12 18.11 -0.14 -9.84
N ALA A 13 18.44 -1.44 -9.75
CA ALA A 13 17.52 -2.51 -10.07
C ALA A 13 16.30 -2.56 -9.14
N SER A 14 16.49 -2.33 -7.83
CA SER A 14 15.36 -2.29 -6.88
C SER A 14 14.39 -1.15 -7.19
N TYR A 15 14.87 0.06 -7.51
CA TYR A 15 14.01 1.18 -7.92
C TYR A 15 13.21 0.87 -9.19
N LEU A 16 13.80 0.21 -10.17
CA LEU A 16 13.08 -0.18 -11.39
C LEU A 16 11.97 -1.19 -11.09
N ILE A 17 12.23 -2.14 -10.20
CA ILE A 17 11.23 -3.12 -9.75
C ILE A 17 10.09 -2.43 -9.01
N ASP A 18 10.39 -1.49 -8.10
CA ASP A 18 9.38 -0.73 -7.34
C ASP A 18 8.47 0.08 -8.26
N VAL A 19 9.06 0.77 -9.26
CA VAL A 19 8.30 1.51 -10.29
C VAL A 19 7.42 0.56 -11.11
N ALA A 20 7.95 -0.59 -11.50
CA ALA A 20 7.18 -1.58 -12.28
C ALA A 20 5.99 -2.13 -11.47
N ILE A 21 6.18 -2.43 -10.18
CA ILE A 21 5.12 -2.87 -9.27
C ILE A 21 4.06 -1.78 -9.09
N TYR A 22 4.49 -0.51 -8.95
CA TYR A 22 3.57 0.61 -8.83
C TYR A 22 2.72 0.77 -10.10
N VAL A 23 3.35 0.80 -11.28
CA VAL A 23 2.65 0.90 -12.57
C VAL A 23 1.67 -0.25 -12.76
N TRP A 24 2.09 -1.48 -12.43
CA TRP A 24 1.21 -2.65 -12.48
C TRP A 24 -0.02 -2.51 -11.58
N SER A 25 0.17 -2.13 -10.32
CA SER A 25 -0.93 -1.98 -9.36
C SER A 25 -1.89 -0.84 -9.75
N ALA A 26 -1.35 0.29 -10.22
CA ALA A 26 -2.15 1.41 -10.72
C ALA A 26 -2.99 1.02 -11.94
N LEU A 27 -2.39 0.29 -12.89
CA LEU A 27 -3.08 -0.21 -14.09
C LEU A 27 -4.20 -1.19 -13.71
N CYS A 28 -3.94 -2.14 -12.81
CA CYS A 28 -4.95 -3.06 -12.33
C CYS A 28 -6.14 -2.32 -11.69
N LEU A 29 -5.86 -1.35 -10.81
CA LEU A 29 -6.90 -0.57 -10.16
C LEU A 29 -7.68 0.29 -11.16
N TYR A 30 -7.00 0.90 -12.15
CA TYR A 30 -7.64 1.63 -13.23
C TYR A 30 -8.66 0.75 -13.98
N ILE A 31 -8.26 -0.47 -14.36
CA ILE A 31 -9.13 -1.42 -15.06
C ILE A 31 -10.30 -1.85 -14.16
N ILE A 32 -10.04 -2.14 -12.88
CA ILE A 32 -11.09 -2.51 -11.91
C ILE A 32 -12.09 -1.36 -11.78
N ALA A 33 -11.64 -0.12 -11.59
CA ALA A 33 -12.49 1.06 -11.47
C ALA A 33 -13.35 1.27 -12.73
N LYS A 34 -12.77 1.07 -13.91
CA LYS A 34 -13.49 1.16 -15.20
C LYS A 34 -14.56 0.05 -15.32
N LYS A 35 -14.23 -1.18 -14.94
CA LYS A 35 -15.16 -2.33 -14.98
C LYS A 35 -16.28 -2.26 -13.92
N THR A 36 -16.06 -1.54 -12.82
CA THR A 36 -17.08 -1.30 -11.77
C THR A 36 -17.87 -0.02 -11.98
N GLY A 37 -17.66 0.71 -13.08
CA GLY A 37 -18.35 1.96 -13.37
C GLY A 37 -18.01 3.10 -12.39
N THR A 38 -16.88 3.00 -11.66
CA THR A 38 -16.46 4.02 -10.70
C THR A 38 -15.99 5.28 -11.44
N PRO A 39 -16.46 6.49 -11.06
CA PRO A 39 -16.04 7.73 -11.72
C PRO A 39 -14.55 8.00 -11.47
N ASN A 40 -13.92 8.66 -12.46
CA ASN A 40 -12.52 9.11 -12.41
C ASN A 40 -11.48 7.98 -12.22
N PRO A 41 -11.44 6.95 -13.08
CA PRO A 41 -10.49 5.84 -12.96
C PRO A 41 -9.03 6.28 -13.00
N TRP A 42 -8.71 7.43 -13.63
CA TRP A 42 -7.36 8.00 -13.73
C TRP A 42 -6.72 8.33 -12.37
N LEU A 43 -7.53 8.46 -11.30
CA LEU A 43 -7.03 8.64 -9.93
C LEU A 43 -6.14 7.46 -9.46
N ALA A 44 -6.21 6.31 -10.12
CA ALA A 44 -5.34 5.17 -9.86
C ALA A 44 -3.84 5.51 -9.99
N TRP A 45 -3.49 6.51 -10.80
CA TRP A 45 -2.11 6.93 -11.08
C TRP A 45 -1.53 7.89 -10.03
N ILE A 46 -2.35 8.44 -9.16
CA ILE A 46 -1.92 9.36 -8.11
C ILE A 46 -1.87 8.60 -6.78
N PRO A 47 -0.72 8.49 -6.09
CA PRO A 47 -0.55 7.60 -4.93
C PRO A 47 -1.59 7.77 -3.82
N ILE A 48 -1.92 9.01 -3.43
CA ILE A 48 -2.91 9.29 -2.39
C ILE A 48 -4.33 9.09 -2.92
N ALA A 49 -4.61 9.56 -4.15
CA ALA A 49 -5.91 9.42 -4.79
C ALA A 49 -6.25 7.97 -5.14
N ASN A 50 -5.24 7.13 -5.33
CA ASN A 50 -5.36 5.68 -5.50
C ASN A 50 -6.12 5.06 -4.32
N ILE A 51 -5.76 5.39 -3.08
CA ILE A 51 -6.44 4.88 -1.88
C ILE A 51 -7.91 5.35 -1.84
N TYR A 52 -8.17 6.61 -2.20
CA TYR A 52 -9.53 7.12 -2.32
C TYR A 52 -10.33 6.35 -3.37
N LEU A 53 -9.74 6.09 -4.54
CA LEU A 53 -10.37 5.30 -5.59
C LEU A 53 -10.67 3.88 -5.14
N MET A 54 -9.75 3.24 -4.40
CA MET A 54 -9.98 1.92 -3.80
C MET A 54 -11.19 1.94 -2.86
N CYS A 55 -11.32 2.95 -2.00
CA CYS A 55 -12.50 3.12 -1.14
C CYS A 55 -13.80 3.26 -1.95
N LYS A 56 -13.76 4.04 -3.03
CA LYS A 56 -14.91 4.22 -3.95
C LYS A 56 -15.32 2.91 -4.63
N VAL A 57 -14.36 2.18 -5.20
CA VAL A 57 -14.60 0.87 -5.84
C VAL A 57 -15.14 -0.15 -4.83
N ALA A 58 -14.63 -0.12 -3.59
CA ALA A 58 -15.08 -0.98 -2.50
C ALA A 58 -16.48 -0.61 -1.95
N GLY A 59 -17.08 0.51 -2.40
CA GLY A 59 -18.32 1.03 -1.83
C GLY A 59 -18.17 1.46 -0.36
N LYS A 60 -16.95 1.82 0.05
CA LYS A 60 -16.64 2.26 1.41
C LYS A 60 -16.59 3.79 1.49
N PRO A 61 -16.83 4.37 2.68
CA PRO A 61 -16.81 5.82 2.83
C PRO A 61 -15.42 6.37 2.57
N GLY A 62 -15.32 7.44 1.77
CA GLY A 62 -14.06 8.04 1.36
C GLY A 62 -13.22 8.62 2.51
N TRP A 63 -13.83 8.90 3.68
CA TRP A 63 -13.12 9.40 4.85
C TRP A 63 -12.10 8.40 5.44
N TRP A 64 -12.17 7.11 5.07
CA TRP A 64 -11.17 6.11 5.47
C TRP A 64 -9.75 6.48 5.03
N ILE A 65 -9.61 7.29 3.98
CA ILE A 65 -8.32 7.81 3.54
C ILE A 65 -7.57 8.56 4.66
N VAL A 66 -8.29 9.14 5.61
CA VAL A 66 -7.70 9.89 6.74
C VAL A 66 -6.77 9.01 7.57
N PHE A 67 -7.12 7.74 7.79
CA PHE A 67 -6.25 6.80 8.53
C PHE A 67 -4.93 6.54 7.79
N PHE A 68 -5.00 6.41 6.46
CA PHE A 68 -3.79 6.24 5.64
C PHE A 68 -2.95 7.53 5.64
N CYS A 69 -3.59 8.70 5.56
CA CYS A 69 -2.89 9.98 5.66
C CYS A 69 -2.20 10.15 7.03
N ILE A 70 -2.88 9.80 8.12
CA ILE A 70 -2.29 9.83 9.47
C ILE A 70 -1.06 8.92 9.53
N THR A 71 -1.15 7.71 9.00
CA THR A 71 -0.02 6.77 8.98
C THR A 71 1.17 7.33 8.20
N ILE A 72 0.93 7.95 7.04
CA ILE A 72 1.99 8.59 6.24
C ILE A 72 2.62 9.77 7.00
N VAL A 73 1.79 10.63 7.61
CA VAL A 73 2.25 11.79 8.39
C VAL A 73 3.10 11.35 9.59
N LEU A 74 2.76 10.25 10.24
CA LEU A 74 3.55 9.69 11.35
C LEU A 74 4.81 8.97 10.87
N ALA A 75 4.77 8.33 9.70
CA ALA A 75 5.91 7.58 9.16
C ALA A 75 7.10 8.48 8.78
N ILE A 76 6.85 9.72 8.30
CA ILE A 76 7.90 10.65 7.89
C ILE A 76 8.78 11.04 9.10
N PRO A 77 8.25 11.62 10.20
CA PRO A 77 9.08 11.97 11.36
C PRO A 77 9.67 10.72 12.02
N MET A 78 8.98 9.57 11.96
CA MET A 78 9.49 8.32 12.50
C MET A 78 10.74 7.84 11.73
N SER A 79 10.77 7.95 10.42
CA SER A 79 11.94 7.57 9.62
C SER A 79 13.17 8.45 9.93
N ILE A 80 12.95 9.74 10.10
CA ILE A 80 14.03 10.69 10.49
C ILE A 80 14.51 10.40 11.92
N ALA A 81 13.57 10.20 12.84
CA ALA A 81 13.88 9.92 14.23
C ALA A 81 14.62 8.58 14.41
N SER A 82 14.29 7.55 13.63
CA SER A 82 14.97 6.25 13.70
C SER A 82 16.45 6.34 13.29
N VAL A 83 16.76 7.13 12.26
CA VAL A 83 18.13 7.40 11.85
C VAL A 83 18.90 8.16 12.95
N MET A 84 18.29 9.19 13.54
CA MET A 84 18.90 9.96 14.62
C MET A 84 19.17 9.10 15.85
N VAL A 85 18.22 8.26 16.27
CA VAL A 85 18.40 7.33 17.41
C VAL A 85 19.48 6.30 17.11
N MET A 86 19.58 5.81 15.87
CA MET A 86 20.65 4.89 15.46
C MET A 86 22.03 5.53 15.66
N PHE A 87 22.23 6.80 15.27
CA PHE A 87 23.48 7.51 15.49
C PHE A 87 23.77 7.72 16.98
N LEU A 88 22.78 8.10 17.78
CA LEU A 88 22.92 8.25 19.23
C LEU A 88 23.33 6.94 19.89
N ALA A 89 22.69 5.83 19.52
CA ALA A 89 23.00 4.50 20.07
C ALA A 89 24.45 4.07 19.73
N MET A 90 24.93 4.35 18.52
CA MET A 90 26.31 4.09 18.13
C MET A 90 27.32 4.93 18.92
N GLY A 91 26.93 6.16 19.34
CA GLY A 91 27.74 7.05 20.18
C GLY A 91 27.61 6.80 21.71
N GLY A 92 26.84 5.81 22.14
CA GLY A 92 26.57 5.55 23.57
C GLY A 92 25.57 6.52 24.20
N GLY A 93 24.81 7.27 23.41
CA GLY A 93 23.78 8.19 23.88
C GLY A 93 22.47 7.48 24.29
N GLU A 94 21.69 8.12 25.15
CA GLU A 94 20.39 7.60 25.58
C GLU A 94 19.30 7.84 24.54
N ILE A 95 18.34 6.89 24.44
CA ILE A 95 17.17 7.03 23.57
C ILE A 95 16.23 8.09 24.16
N PRO A 96 15.87 9.14 23.40
CA PRO A 96 14.97 10.17 23.89
C PRO A 96 13.60 9.63 24.30
N ALA A 97 13.06 10.07 25.44
CA ALA A 97 11.80 9.59 25.99
C ALA A 97 10.58 9.76 25.02
N TRP A 98 10.62 10.79 24.15
CA TRP A 98 9.57 11.03 23.14
C TRP A 98 9.55 10.00 22.01
N PHE A 99 10.63 9.23 21.83
CA PHE A 99 10.73 8.25 20.73
C PHE A 99 9.79 7.07 20.93
N THR A 100 9.70 6.54 22.15
CA THR A 100 8.84 5.39 22.47
C THR A 100 7.36 5.62 22.13
N PRO A 101 6.71 6.71 22.58
CA PRO A 101 5.31 6.97 22.23
C PRO A 101 5.12 7.20 20.71
N LEU A 102 6.09 7.78 20.02
CA LEU A 102 6.04 7.95 18.57
C LEU A 102 6.06 6.58 17.84
N VAL A 103 6.91 5.65 18.29
CA VAL A 103 6.96 4.27 17.77
C VAL A 103 5.60 3.59 17.97
N ILE A 104 5.05 3.65 19.18
CA ILE A 104 3.76 3.02 19.49
C ILE A 104 2.66 3.61 18.60
N ALA A 105 2.57 4.93 18.49
CA ALA A 105 1.57 5.60 17.66
C ALA A 105 1.68 5.17 16.18
N THR A 106 2.90 5.06 15.66
CA THR A 106 3.14 4.63 14.27
C THR A 106 2.74 3.17 14.06
N ILE A 107 3.07 2.27 15.00
CA ILE A 107 2.67 0.87 14.91
C ILE A 107 1.15 0.72 14.97
N VAL A 108 0.49 1.39 15.91
CA VAL A 108 -0.98 1.31 16.06
C VAL A 108 -1.68 1.84 14.82
N SER A 109 -1.27 3.01 14.30
CA SER A 109 -1.86 3.57 13.07
C SER A 109 -1.61 2.68 11.85
N GLY A 110 -0.43 2.08 11.76
CA GLY A 110 -0.07 1.12 10.71
C GLY A 110 -0.95 -0.14 10.75
N LEU A 111 -1.17 -0.72 11.92
CA LEU A 111 -2.04 -1.89 12.10
C LEU A 111 -3.49 -1.58 11.70
N ILE A 112 -4.01 -0.42 12.13
CA ILE A 112 -5.36 0.02 11.73
C ILE A 112 -5.44 0.15 10.20
N SER A 113 -4.50 0.83 9.58
CA SER A 113 -4.46 1.01 8.12
C SER A 113 -4.36 -0.32 7.38
N TRP A 114 -3.60 -1.27 7.93
CA TRP A 114 -3.46 -2.61 7.35
C TRP A 114 -4.76 -3.41 7.38
N VAL A 115 -5.48 -3.38 8.51
CA VAL A 115 -6.81 -4.02 8.64
C VAL A 115 -7.80 -3.36 7.67
N LEU A 116 -7.81 -2.03 7.57
CA LEU A 116 -8.67 -1.31 6.63
C LEU A 116 -8.36 -1.69 5.18
N LEU A 117 -7.09 -1.84 4.82
CA LEU A 117 -6.66 -2.25 3.48
C LEU A 117 -7.19 -3.65 3.13
N ILE A 118 -7.12 -4.60 4.05
CA ILE A 118 -7.68 -5.95 3.86
C ILE A 118 -9.19 -5.87 3.63
N ILE A 119 -9.92 -5.10 4.43
CA ILE A 119 -11.37 -4.92 4.29
C ILE A 119 -11.71 -4.28 2.94
N ILE A 120 -10.93 -3.30 2.47
CA ILE A 120 -11.10 -2.67 1.17
C ILE A 120 -10.93 -3.70 0.05
N TRP A 121 -9.87 -4.51 0.09
CA TRP A 121 -9.63 -5.54 -0.93
C TRP A 121 -10.68 -6.66 -0.93
N MET A 122 -11.17 -7.06 0.24
CA MET A 122 -12.31 -7.99 0.34
C MET A 122 -13.57 -7.40 -0.32
N ALA A 123 -13.82 -6.10 -0.12
CA ALA A 123 -14.95 -5.43 -0.72
C ALA A 123 -14.78 -5.23 -2.24
N ILE A 124 -13.56 -4.94 -2.72
CA ILE A 124 -13.24 -4.88 -4.16
C ILE A 124 -13.45 -6.24 -4.82
N ALA A 125 -13.01 -7.33 -4.19
CA ALA A 125 -13.23 -8.69 -4.68
C ALA A 125 -14.74 -8.97 -4.82
N LYS A 126 -15.54 -8.60 -3.81
CA LYS A 126 -17.00 -8.72 -3.82
C LYS A 126 -17.66 -7.87 -4.93
N ALA A 127 -17.17 -6.63 -5.13
CA ALA A 127 -17.65 -5.74 -6.20
C ALA A 127 -17.38 -6.31 -7.61
N ARG A 128 -16.37 -7.20 -7.72
CA ARG A 128 -16.04 -7.94 -8.96
C ARG A 128 -16.70 -9.32 -9.04
N HIS A 129 -17.70 -9.60 -8.19
CA HIS A 129 -18.40 -10.91 -8.11
C HIS A 129 -17.42 -12.07 -7.88
N LYS A 130 -16.32 -11.83 -7.16
CA LYS A 130 -15.34 -12.84 -6.76
C LYS A 130 -15.45 -13.13 -5.25
N PRO A 131 -15.00 -14.30 -4.78
CA PRO A 131 -15.07 -14.64 -3.37
C PRO A 131 -14.21 -13.65 -2.53
N SER A 132 -14.79 -13.15 -1.45
CA SER A 132 -14.19 -12.11 -0.60
C SER A 132 -12.87 -12.55 0.05
N TRP A 133 -12.65 -13.86 0.27
CA TRP A 133 -11.43 -14.40 0.85
C TRP A 133 -10.17 -14.08 0.02
N LEU A 134 -10.31 -13.76 -1.28
CA LEU A 134 -9.21 -13.28 -2.11
C LEU A 134 -8.56 -12.00 -1.54
N GLY A 135 -9.35 -11.15 -0.87
CA GLY A 135 -8.82 -9.96 -0.21
C GLY A 135 -7.90 -10.28 0.97
N ILE A 136 -8.12 -11.42 1.65
CA ILE A 136 -7.26 -11.85 2.78
C ILE A 136 -5.89 -12.29 2.26
N LEU A 137 -5.82 -12.89 1.08
CA LEU A 137 -4.56 -13.30 0.47
C LEU A 137 -3.62 -12.12 0.14
N MET A 138 -4.13 -10.88 0.15
CA MET A 138 -3.29 -9.68 0.02
C MET A 138 -2.25 -9.53 1.14
N ILE A 139 -2.39 -10.29 2.24
CA ILE A 139 -1.38 -10.41 3.31
C ILE A 139 -0.07 -11.02 2.77
N VAL A 140 -0.17 -11.93 1.78
CA VAL A 140 0.99 -12.59 1.18
C VAL A 140 1.59 -11.68 0.10
N PRO A 141 2.88 -11.30 0.16
CA PRO A 141 3.49 -10.35 -0.78
C PRO A 141 3.35 -10.75 -2.26
N ILE A 142 3.48 -12.03 -2.57
CA ILE A 142 3.34 -12.55 -3.95
C ILE A 142 1.89 -12.43 -4.41
N ALA A 143 0.93 -12.75 -3.54
CA ALA A 143 -0.49 -12.65 -3.85
C ALA A 143 -0.93 -11.19 -4.08
N ASN A 144 -0.27 -10.23 -3.41
CA ASN A 144 -0.49 -8.80 -3.61
C ASN A 144 -0.23 -8.33 -5.05
N LEU A 145 0.64 -9.01 -5.79
CA LEU A 145 0.90 -8.75 -7.21
C LEU A 145 -0.11 -9.46 -8.13
N VAL A 146 -0.51 -10.68 -7.77
CA VAL A 146 -1.33 -11.55 -8.61
C VAL A 146 -2.82 -11.20 -8.49
N ILE A 147 -3.32 -10.95 -7.29
CA ILE A 147 -4.76 -10.74 -7.03
C ILE A 147 -5.31 -9.51 -7.74
N PRO A 148 -4.67 -8.33 -7.71
CA PRO A 148 -5.14 -7.18 -8.50
C PRO A 148 -5.22 -7.51 -9.99
N GLY A 149 -4.25 -8.26 -10.53
CA GLY A 149 -4.27 -8.75 -11.90
C GLY A 149 -5.46 -9.67 -12.18
N VAL A 150 -5.71 -10.65 -11.33
CA VAL A 150 -6.87 -11.54 -11.45
C VAL A 150 -8.17 -10.76 -11.40
N LEU A 151 -8.31 -9.80 -10.48
CA LEU A 151 -9.50 -8.96 -10.35
C LEU A 151 -9.68 -8.00 -11.54
N ALA A 152 -8.59 -7.51 -12.13
CA ALA A 152 -8.61 -6.61 -13.27
C ALA A 152 -8.98 -7.34 -14.58
N PHE A 153 -8.35 -8.49 -14.85
CA PHE A 153 -8.40 -9.16 -16.15
C PHE A 153 -9.41 -10.32 -16.21
N SER A 154 -9.86 -10.85 -15.06
CA SER A 154 -10.90 -11.89 -15.12
C SER A 154 -12.22 -11.32 -15.62
N ASP A 155 -12.76 -11.90 -16.67
CA ASP A 155 -14.11 -11.61 -17.14
C ASP A 155 -15.13 -12.29 -16.21
N ASN A 156 -16.22 -11.56 -15.91
CA ASN A 156 -17.40 -12.19 -15.37
C ASN A 156 -18.05 -12.99 -16.52
N ARG A 157 -17.67 -14.26 -16.68
CA ARG A 157 -18.53 -15.16 -17.44
C ARG A 157 -19.78 -15.34 -16.60
N ASN A 158 -20.81 -14.56 -16.93
CA ASN A 158 -22.16 -14.90 -16.54
C ASN A 158 -22.47 -16.19 -17.30
N THR A 159 -22.32 -17.31 -16.62
CA THR A 159 -23.06 -18.51 -17.01
C THR A 159 -24.52 -18.20 -16.72
N ASN A 160 -25.26 -17.87 -17.79
CA ASN A 160 -26.70 -17.90 -17.80
C ASN A 160 -27.16 -19.31 -17.42
#